data_48f8ef44c39d072c6049e268e128dca4
#
_entry.id   48f8ef44c39d072c6049e268e128dca4
#
_cell.length_a   1.000
_cell.length_b   1.000
_cell.length_c   1.000
_cell.angle_alpha   90.00
_cell.angle_beta   90.00
_cell.angle_gamma   90.00
#
_symmetry.space_group_name_H-M   'P 1'
#
loop_
_entity.id
_entity.type
_entity.pdbx_description
1 polymer ?
#
loop_
_entity_poly.entity_id
_entity_poly.type
_entity_poly.pdbx_seq_one_letter_code
_entity_poly.pdbx_strand_id
1 'polypeptide(L)'
;LMLTFSRAAAIEFKQRLRDLIGNAAHFVEIKTFHSYCFDLLGKIGNVEDSQNIVQDAVDLLRGEDVDLGKITKTVLVIDEAQDMDQHEFGLVEFLMEHNPDMRVIAVGDDDQNIYQFRGSDSKYLKTLITKYGAKQYSLVDNYRSCTSVIGFANRFAKEISNRMKTEDIRPVTAESGQVKLIRHSCKHMELPLVEDLLSEKGSGTACILTHTNQEALRILSILQQKHIPAKLIQSMDGFDIYDIAEIRFFLKKIQEDQASPVISDAQWENARKVLDHRYQKSTCLPVIQEILSTFETANEKKYRTDFEVFLHESKLEDFYTSEQGVVMISTMHKSKGREFDRVYMLLNAALKNDDPEKRELYVGITRAKQLLHIHYCTNLLDPFIPCASAFKLDTCTYPEPSELILQLSHRDVYLSFFKDKKALILQLRSGMRLYVKGCRLYLKSKDIFQPVLQFSARCSEKVNRLLAAGYVPYDSVIRYICAWKDKEDLEETAVILADVHFRKTARQHQTDPA
;
A
#
# COMPACT_ATOMS: atom_id res chain seq x y z
N LEU A 1 -5.89 -23.52 11.78
CA LEU A 1 -5.23 -22.22 11.72
C LEU A 1 -5.00 -21.84 10.27
N MET A 2 -5.28 -20.59 9.91
CA MET A 2 -4.92 -20.00 8.63
C MET A 2 -4.06 -18.77 8.90
N LEU A 3 -2.88 -18.71 8.27
CA LEU A 3 -1.94 -17.59 8.36
C LEU A 3 -1.84 -16.86 7.02
N THR A 4 -1.81 -15.53 7.08
CA THR A 4 -1.67 -14.64 5.92
C THR A 4 -0.73 -13.48 6.26
N PHE A 5 -0.32 -12.67 5.26
CA PHE A 5 0.63 -11.57 5.42
C PHE A 5 -0.04 -10.21 5.57
N SER A 6 -1.35 -10.10 5.37
CA SER A 6 -2.04 -8.83 5.54
C SER A 6 -3.34 -8.98 6.33
N ARG A 7 -3.66 -7.95 7.10
CA ARG A 7 -4.91 -7.90 7.85
C ARG A 7 -6.13 -7.86 6.93
N ALA A 8 -6.03 -7.16 5.82
CA ALA A 8 -7.07 -7.12 4.80
C ALA A 8 -7.41 -8.51 4.26
N ALA A 9 -6.39 -9.32 3.92
CA ALA A 9 -6.58 -10.70 3.48
C ALA A 9 -7.24 -11.55 4.58
N ALA A 10 -6.81 -11.43 5.84
CA ALA A 10 -7.42 -12.16 6.96
C ALA A 10 -8.92 -11.83 7.11
N ILE A 11 -9.30 -10.57 6.97
CA ILE A 11 -10.71 -10.12 7.04
C ILE A 11 -11.51 -10.66 5.86
N GLU A 12 -10.98 -10.55 4.64
CA GLU A 12 -11.63 -11.06 3.43
C GLU A 12 -11.87 -12.57 3.52
N PHE A 13 -10.88 -13.33 3.98
CA PHE A 13 -11.03 -14.76 4.21
C PHE A 13 -12.10 -15.09 5.25
N LYS A 14 -12.12 -14.35 6.37
CA LYS A 14 -13.17 -14.53 7.38
C LYS A 14 -14.57 -14.32 6.80
N GLN A 15 -14.75 -13.27 6.01
CA GLN A 15 -16.03 -12.97 5.38
C GLN A 15 -16.42 -14.06 4.38
N ARG A 16 -15.54 -14.40 3.44
CA ARG A 16 -15.79 -15.47 2.46
C ARG A 16 -16.09 -16.81 3.11
N LEU A 17 -15.38 -17.14 4.20
CA LEU A 17 -15.61 -18.37 4.92
C LEU A 17 -16.99 -18.38 5.60
N ARG A 18 -17.40 -17.27 6.22
CA ARG A 18 -18.76 -17.11 6.76
C ARG A 18 -19.83 -17.27 5.70
N ASP A 19 -19.63 -16.70 4.53
CA ASP A 19 -20.57 -16.80 3.40
C ASP A 19 -20.69 -18.25 2.90
N LEU A 20 -19.59 -19.03 2.96
CA LEU A 20 -19.55 -20.41 2.47
C LEU A 20 -20.08 -21.44 3.49
N ILE A 21 -19.70 -21.34 4.77
CA ILE A 21 -19.96 -22.36 5.78
C ILE A 21 -20.74 -21.84 7.01
N GLY A 22 -21.16 -20.58 6.99
CA GLY A 22 -21.96 -19.97 8.06
C GLY A 22 -21.24 -20.00 9.41
N ASN A 23 -21.96 -20.40 10.46
CA ASN A 23 -21.45 -20.43 11.83
C ASN A 23 -20.24 -21.34 12.05
N ALA A 24 -20.01 -22.33 11.19
CA ALA A 24 -18.82 -23.19 11.28
C ALA A 24 -17.50 -22.40 11.08
N ALA A 25 -17.56 -21.22 10.46
CA ALA A 25 -16.42 -20.34 10.32
C ALA A 25 -15.80 -19.89 11.66
N HIS A 26 -16.58 -19.88 12.76
CA HIS A 26 -16.07 -19.54 14.09
C HIS A 26 -15.02 -20.54 14.63
N PHE A 27 -14.98 -21.76 14.12
CA PHE A 27 -13.99 -22.77 14.50
C PHE A 27 -12.68 -22.65 13.72
N VAL A 28 -12.60 -21.73 12.75
CA VAL A 28 -11.39 -21.49 11.96
C VAL A 28 -10.69 -20.24 12.47
N GLU A 29 -9.52 -20.42 13.02
CA GLU A 29 -8.65 -19.33 13.44
C GLU A 29 -7.94 -18.74 12.22
N ILE A 30 -8.21 -17.47 11.87
CA ILE A 30 -7.62 -16.76 10.74
C ILE A 30 -6.91 -15.53 11.27
N LYS A 31 -5.57 -15.47 11.09
CA LYS A 31 -4.69 -14.43 11.63
C LYS A 31 -3.59 -14.05 10.64
N THR A 32 -2.98 -12.91 10.87
CA THR A 32 -1.66 -12.64 10.27
C THR A 32 -0.58 -13.38 11.05
N PHE A 33 0.61 -13.58 10.48
CA PHE A 33 1.77 -14.13 11.21
C PHE A 33 2.05 -13.33 12.48
N HIS A 34 2.05 -12.01 12.38
CA HIS A 34 2.29 -11.12 13.52
C HIS A 34 1.20 -11.25 14.59
N SER A 35 -0.08 -11.23 14.21
CA SER A 35 -1.21 -11.38 15.15
C SER A 35 -1.17 -12.70 15.91
N TYR A 36 -0.80 -13.77 15.23
CA TYR A 36 -0.64 -15.08 15.86
C TYR A 36 0.52 -15.09 16.87
N CYS A 37 1.65 -14.46 16.52
CA CYS A 37 2.79 -14.32 17.42
C CYS A 37 2.49 -13.46 18.66
N PHE A 38 1.74 -12.36 18.51
CA PHE A 38 1.28 -11.56 19.64
C PHE A 38 0.44 -12.38 20.62
N ASP A 39 -0.48 -13.20 20.12
CA ASP A 39 -1.29 -14.08 20.96
C ASP A 39 -0.46 -15.16 21.67
N LEU A 40 0.55 -15.72 20.99
CA LEU A 40 1.46 -16.70 21.58
C LEU A 40 2.23 -16.09 22.75
N LEU A 41 2.75 -14.89 22.59
CA LEU A 41 3.52 -14.18 23.60
C LEU A 41 2.67 -13.62 24.74
N GLY A 42 1.32 -13.66 24.62
CA GLY A 42 0.44 -13.03 25.60
C GLY A 42 0.65 -11.52 25.72
N LYS A 43 1.33 -10.92 24.72
CA LYS A 43 1.59 -9.48 24.67
C LYS A 43 0.37 -8.80 24.07
N ILE A 44 -0.21 -7.88 24.81
CA ILE A 44 -1.19 -6.93 24.28
C ILE A 44 -0.38 -5.77 23.71
N GLY A 45 -0.27 -5.75 22.41
CA GLY A 45 0.24 -4.75 21.51
C GLY A 45 0.94 -3.52 22.05
N ASN A 46 2.24 -3.58 22.28
CA ASN A 46 3.12 -2.45 22.05
C ASN A 46 3.88 -2.73 20.75
N VAL A 47 3.42 -2.14 19.64
CA VAL A 47 3.92 -2.39 18.29
C VAL A 47 5.31 -1.77 18.07
N GLU A 48 5.80 -0.92 18.98
CA GLU A 48 7.19 -0.43 18.95
C GLU A 48 8.23 -1.57 18.96
N ASP A 49 7.86 -2.77 19.46
CA ASP A 49 8.69 -3.97 19.46
C ASP A 49 8.35 -4.99 18.34
N SER A 50 7.46 -4.64 17.40
CA SER A 50 6.92 -5.59 16.42
C SER A 50 7.92 -6.09 15.37
N GLN A 51 9.05 -5.42 15.17
CA GLN A 51 10.04 -5.83 14.18
C GLN A 51 10.62 -7.23 14.42
N ASN A 52 10.63 -7.71 15.67
CA ASN A 52 11.17 -9.01 16.05
C ASN A 52 10.10 -9.96 16.61
N ILE A 53 8.81 -9.60 16.53
CA ILE A 53 7.74 -10.34 17.20
C ILE A 53 7.68 -11.83 16.80
N VAL A 54 7.94 -12.13 15.53
CA VAL A 54 7.94 -13.49 15.01
C VAL A 54 9.15 -14.26 15.57
N GLN A 55 10.33 -13.63 15.62
CA GLN A 55 11.53 -14.20 16.21
C GLN A 55 11.33 -14.44 17.71
N ASP A 56 10.81 -13.44 18.45
CA ASP A 56 10.53 -13.55 19.88
C ASP A 56 9.56 -14.70 20.18
N ALA A 57 8.53 -14.86 19.32
CA ALA A 57 7.59 -15.97 19.44
C ALA A 57 8.27 -17.33 19.21
N VAL A 58 9.11 -17.44 18.17
CA VAL A 58 9.87 -18.67 17.89
C VAL A 58 10.83 -19.01 19.04
N ASP A 59 11.48 -18.02 19.62
CA ASP A 59 12.40 -18.22 20.75
C ASP A 59 11.65 -18.64 22.01
N LEU A 60 10.48 -18.05 22.30
CA LEU A 60 9.59 -18.49 23.37
C LEU A 60 9.15 -19.95 23.17
N LEU A 61 8.73 -20.29 21.95
CA LEU A 61 8.25 -21.64 21.61
C LEU A 61 9.33 -22.71 21.77
N ARG A 62 10.60 -22.36 21.63
CA ARG A 62 11.74 -23.26 21.86
C ARG A 62 12.10 -23.41 23.35
N GLY A 63 11.65 -22.45 24.18
CA GLY A 63 11.83 -22.52 25.64
C GLY A 63 10.54 -23.07 26.26
N GLU A 64 10.52 -24.11 26.98
CA GLU A 64 9.46 -25.00 27.46
C GLU A 64 8.19 -24.40 28.13
N ASP A 65 7.95 -23.08 28.11
CA ASP A 65 6.84 -22.37 28.80
C ASP A 65 5.71 -21.96 27.86
N VAL A 66 5.20 -22.86 26.99
CA VAL A 66 4.16 -22.54 26.02
C VAL A 66 2.83 -23.20 26.38
N ASP A 67 1.74 -22.43 26.26
CA ASP A 67 0.37 -22.97 26.32
C ASP A 67 0.13 -23.90 25.11
N LEU A 68 0.18 -25.21 25.34
CA LEU A 68 -0.05 -26.23 24.31
C LEU A 68 -1.37 -26.07 23.58
N GLY A 69 -2.42 -25.52 24.22
CA GLY A 69 -3.71 -25.25 23.59
C GLY A 69 -3.60 -24.25 22.42
N LYS A 70 -2.66 -23.31 22.49
CA LYS A 70 -2.44 -22.31 21.43
C LYS A 70 -1.73 -22.87 20.21
N ILE A 71 -0.86 -23.86 20.38
CA ILE A 71 -0.01 -24.42 19.30
C ILE A 71 -0.54 -25.75 18.75
N THR A 72 -1.47 -26.44 19.43
CA THR A 72 -2.07 -27.68 18.92
C THR A 72 -3.01 -27.37 17.78
N LYS A 73 -2.66 -27.78 16.56
CA LYS A 73 -3.42 -27.53 15.33
C LYS A 73 -3.55 -28.81 14.52
N THR A 74 -4.72 -29.01 13.91
CA THR A 74 -4.99 -30.16 13.01
C THR A 74 -4.76 -29.81 11.55
N VAL A 75 -4.94 -28.54 11.18
CA VAL A 75 -4.73 -28.03 9.82
C VAL A 75 -4.07 -26.65 9.90
N LEU A 76 -3.03 -26.45 9.13
CA LEU A 76 -2.40 -25.16 8.88
C LEU A 76 -2.53 -24.79 7.41
N VAL A 77 -3.15 -23.64 7.14
CA VAL A 77 -3.23 -23.05 5.80
C VAL A 77 -2.36 -21.79 5.79
N ILE A 78 -1.51 -21.67 4.79
CA ILE A 78 -0.64 -20.49 4.58
C ILE A 78 -0.99 -19.90 3.23
N ASP A 79 -1.44 -18.64 3.23
CA ASP A 79 -1.70 -17.89 2.00
C ASP A 79 -0.52 -16.99 1.65
N GLU A 80 -0.30 -16.71 0.35
CA GLU A 80 0.86 -15.96 -0.16
C GLU A 80 2.21 -16.51 0.35
N ALA A 81 2.35 -17.83 0.47
CA ALA A 81 3.47 -18.51 1.12
C ALA A 81 4.86 -18.17 0.50
N GLN A 82 4.91 -17.61 -0.72
CA GLN A 82 6.14 -17.11 -1.32
C GLN A 82 6.71 -15.88 -0.60
N ASP A 83 5.91 -15.19 0.21
CA ASP A 83 6.34 -13.98 0.91
C ASP A 83 6.93 -14.26 2.31
N MET A 84 6.98 -15.53 2.74
CA MET A 84 7.61 -15.92 4.01
C MET A 84 9.09 -15.50 4.08
N ASP A 85 9.49 -15.02 5.24
CA ASP A 85 10.88 -14.86 5.63
C ASP A 85 11.39 -16.05 6.45
N GLN A 86 12.62 -15.96 6.94
CA GLN A 86 13.25 -17.02 7.75
C GLN A 86 12.52 -17.26 9.09
N HIS A 87 12.03 -16.22 9.73
CA HIS A 87 11.40 -16.31 11.05
C HIS A 87 9.99 -16.88 10.94
N GLU A 88 9.25 -16.44 9.95
CA GLU A 88 7.90 -16.95 9.64
C GLU A 88 7.94 -18.41 9.24
N PHE A 89 8.93 -18.81 8.43
CA PHE A 89 9.13 -20.21 8.09
C PHE A 89 9.56 -21.04 9.32
N GLY A 90 10.40 -20.48 10.20
CA GLY A 90 10.79 -21.11 11.47
C GLY A 90 9.59 -21.38 12.38
N LEU A 91 8.60 -20.46 12.42
CA LEU A 91 7.34 -20.68 13.12
C LEU A 91 6.53 -21.84 12.50
N VAL A 92 6.47 -21.92 11.17
CA VAL A 92 5.79 -23.02 10.46
C VAL A 92 6.47 -24.35 10.76
N GLU A 93 7.81 -24.42 10.73
CA GLU A 93 8.57 -25.64 11.05
C GLU A 93 8.30 -26.08 12.49
N PHE A 94 8.31 -25.14 13.45
CA PHE A 94 8.01 -25.44 14.84
C PHE A 94 6.59 -26.03 15.01
N LEU A 95 5.58 -25.42 14.36
CA LEU A 95 4.20 -25.94 14.44
C LEU A 95 4.09 -27.34 13.82
N MET A 96 4.82 -27.62 12.75
CA MET A 96 4.86 -28.97 12.11
C MET A 96 5.52 -30.00 13.02
N GLU A 97 6.60 -29.65 13.69
CA GLU A 97 7.32 -30.55 14.63
C GLU A 97 6.45 -30.91 15.85
N HIS A 98 5.68 -29.93 16.37
CA HIS A 98 4.78 -30.15 17.51
C HIS A 98 3.47 -30.85 17.18
N ASN A 99 3.08 -30.86 15.90
CA ASN A 99 1.83 -31.47 15.43
C ASN A 99 2.10 -32.45 14.28
N PRO A 100 2.66 -33.65 14.55
CA PRO A 100 3.07 -34.59 13.48
C PRO A 100 1.96 -34.99 12.52
N ASP A 101 0.70 -35.00 12.99
CA ASP A 101 -0.48 -35.37 12.20
C ASP A 101 -1.15 -34.14 11.54
N MET A 102 -0.58 -32.95 11.70
CA MET A 102 -1.13 -31.71 11.12
C MET A 102 -1.02 -31.73 9.61
N ARG A 103 -2.12 -31.38 8.93
CA ARG A 103 -2.10 -31.17 7.49
C ARG A 103 -1.70 -29.72 7.19
N VAL A 104 -0.67 -29.55 6.36
CA VAL A 104 -0.21 -28.21 5.92
C VAL A 104 -0.61 -28.00 4.46
N ILE A 105 -1.22 -26.85 4.19
CA ILE A 105 -1.59 -26.38 2.84
C ILE A 105 -0.97 -25.00 2.67
N ALA A 106 0.03 -24.90 1.79
CA ALA A 106 0.66 -23.64 1.45
C ALA A 106 0.24 -23.24 0.02
N VAL A 107 -0.34 -22.04 -0.10
CA VAL A 107 -0.75 -21.46 -1.37
C VAL A 107 0.15 -20.26 -1.66
N GLY A 108 0.66 -20.16 -2.90
CA GLY A 108 1.53 -19.06 -3.26
C GLY A 108 1.90 -19.05 -4.74
N ASP A 109 2.44 -17.93 -5.18
CA ASP A 109 2.93 -17.68 -6.52
C ASP A 109 4.35 -17.12 -6.47
N ASP A 110 5.37 -17.93 -6.72
CA ASP A 110 6.77 -17.52 -6.66
C ASP A 110 7.13 -16.44 -7.70
N ASP A 111 6.37 -16.32 -8.79
CA ASP A 111 6.51 -15.24 -9.77
C ASP A 111 6.03 -13.89 -9.20
N GLN A 112 5.26 -13.89 -8.11
CA GLN A 112 4.77 -12.69 -7.42
C GLN A 112 5.54 -12.36 -6.13
N ASN A 113 6.68 -13.00 -5.86
CA ASN A 113 7.55 -12.63 -4.74
C ASN A 113 8.30 -11.33 -5.06
N ILE A 114 7.79 -10.21 -4.56
CA ILE A 114 8.35 -8.86 -4.75
C ILE A 114 8.86 -8.23 -3.44
N TYR A 115 8.88 -8.98 -2.32
CA TYR A 115 9.31 -8.49 -1.01
C TYR A 115 10.68 -9.02 -0.57
N GLN A 116 11.53 -9.47 -1.51
CA GLN A 116 12.87 -9.98 -1.21
C GLN A 116 13.73 -8.98 -0.40
N PHE A 117 13.53 -7.68 -0.61
CA PHE A 117 14.20 -6.62 0.16
C PHE A 117 13.83 -6.60 1.65
N ARG A 118 12.77 -7.32 2.06
CA ARG A 118 12.36 -7.52 3.45
C ARG A 118 12.78 -8.87 4.01
N GLY A 119 13.52 -9.69 3.24
CA GLY A 119 13.96 -11.02 3.63
C GLY A 119 13.05 -12.16 3.16
N SER A 120 11.94 -11.88 2.46
CA SER A 120 11.10 -12.94 1.90
C SER A 120 11.84 -13.71 0.80
N ASP A 121 11.63 -15.02 0.77
CA ASP A 121 12.28 -15.88 -0.21
C ASP A 121 11.40 -17.08 -0.56
N SER A 122 11.08 -17.25 -1.84
CA SER A 122 10.31 -18.41 -2.34
C SER A 122 11.01 -19.77 -2.11
N LYS A 123 12.28 -19.75 -1.66
CA LYS A 123 12.97 -21.00 -1.25
C LYS A 123 12.21 -21.72 -0.11
N TYR A 124 11.53 -20.99 0.78
CA TYR A 124 10.78 -21.60 1.87
C TYR A 124 9.60 -22.42 1.36
N LEU A 125 8.90 -21.92 0.34
CA LEU A 125 7.86 -22.70 -0.35
C LEU A 125 8.46 -23.96 -1.02
N LYS A 126 9.65 -23.84 -1.64
CA LYS A 126 10.38 -24.99 -2.22
C LYS A 126 10.82 -25.99 -1.14
N THR A 127 11.18 -25.51 0.06
CA THR A 127 11.61 -26.37 1.18
C THR A 127 10.47 -27.27 1.64
N LEU A 128 9.21 -26.83 1.61
CA LEU A 128 8.06 -27.68 1.92
C LEU A 128 8.01 -28.92 1.00
N ILE A 129 8.37 -28.76 -0.27
CA ILE A 129 8.43 -29.86 -1.24
C ILE A 129 9.67 -30.73 -1.00
N THR A 130 10.86 -30.12 -0.93
CA THR A 130 12.13 -30.87 -0.96
C THR A 130 12.49 -31.52 0.37
N LYS A 131 12.19 -30.87 1.50
CA LYS A 131 12.50 -31.37 2.86
C LYS A 131 11.34 -32.15 3.47
N TYR A 132 10.11 -31.65 3.28
CA TYR A 132 8.92 -32.21 3.92
C TYR A 132 8.05 -33.08 3.00
N GLY A 133 8.44 -33.25 1.73
CA GLY A 133 7.74 -34.11 0.78
C GLY A 133 6.35 -33.62 0.39
N ALA A 134 6.08 -32.33 0.49
CA ALA A 134 4.78 -31.77 0.13
C ALA A 134 4.46 -32.02 -1.35
N LYS A 135 3.21 -32.41 -1.64
CA LYS A 135 2.74 -32.60 -3.00
C LYS A 135 2.36 -31.27 -3.61
N GLN A 136 2.94 -30.98 -4.76
CA GLN A 136 2.66 -29.76 -5.51
C GLN A 136 1.45 -29.92 -6.42
N TYR A 137 0.59 -28.92 -6.45
CA TYR A 137 -0.54 -28.78 -7.36
C TYR A 137 -0.48 -27.42 -8.02
N SER A 138 -0.62 -27.37 -9.34
CA SER A 138 -0.66 -26.12 -10.12
C SER A 138 -2.11 -25.68 -10.32
N LEU A 139 -2.44 -24.47 -9.86
CA LEU A 139 -3.70 -23.79 -10.17
C LEU A 139 -3.51 -23.03 -11.48
N VAL A 140 -3.95 -23.63 -12.59
CA VAL A 140 -3.71 -23.08 -13.94
C VAL A 140 -4.89 -22.27 -14.48
N ASP A 141 -6.10 -22.46 -13.98
CA ASP A 141 -7.28 -21.78 -14.48
C ASP A 141 -7.40 -20.38 -13.87
N ASN A 142 -7.43 -19.36 -14.73
CA ASN A 142 -7.51 -17.96 -14.33
C ASN A 142 -8.89 -17.39 -14.64
N TYR A 143 -9.58 -16.95 -13.60
CA TYR A 143 -10.93 -16.38 -13.65
C TYR A 143 -10.92 -14.85 -13.67
N ARG A 144 -9.74 -14.21 -13.56
CA ARG A 144 -9.58 -12.76 -13.46
C ARG A 144 -9.49 -12.06 -14.81
N SER A 145 -8.53 -12.52 -15.62
CA SER A 145 -8.06 -11.76 -16.77
C SER A 145 -8.46 -12.40 -18.09
N CYS A 146 -8.63 -11.55 -19.08
CA CYS A 146 -8.94 -11.94 -20.46
C CYS A 146 -7.76 -12.65 -21.16
N THR A 147 -8.05 -13.27 -22.31
CA THR A 147 -7.09 -14.11 -23.05
C THR A 147 -5.82 -13.36 -23.46
N SER A 148 -5.92 -12.10 -23.92
CA SER A 148 -4.75 -11.32 -24.35
C SER A 148 -3.80 -10.99 -23.20
N VAL A 149 -4.34 -10.62 -22.03
CA VAL A 149 -3.54 -10.32 -20.84
C VAL A 149 -2.83 -11.59 -20.35
N ILE A 150 -3.54 -12.72 -20.27
CA ILE A 150 -2.96 -14.00 -19.86
C ILE A 150 -1.88 -14.48 -20.83
N GLY A 151 -2.13 -14.40 -22.14
CA GLY A 151 -1.14 -14.76 -23.14
C GLY A 151 0.15 -13.94 -23.03
N PHE A 152 0.00 -12.63 -22.81
CA PHE A 152 1.13 -11.74 -22.58
C PHE A 152 1.87 -12.06 -21.27
N ALA A 153 1.12 -12.27 -20.17
CA ALA A 153 1.68 -12.61 -18.86
C ALA A 153 2.46 -13.95 -18.91
N ASN A 154 1.91 -14.99 -19.55
CA ASN A 154 2.57 -16.28 -19.72
C ASN A 154 3.89 -16.13 -20.49
N ARG A 155 3.89 -15.35 -21.59
CA ARG A 155 5.11 -15.12 -22.37
C ARG A 155 6.14 -14.34 -21.56
N PHE A 156 5.71 -13.31 -20.83
CA PHE A 156 6.60 -12.50 -19.99
C PHE A 156 7.18 -13.32 -18.83
N ALA A 157 6.37 -14.14 -18.16
CA ALA A 157 6.81 -14.96 -17.04
C ALA A 157 7.96 -15.91 -17.39
N LYS A 158 8.09 -16.36 -18.66
CA LYS A 158 9.19 -17.22 -19.13
C LYS A 158 10.58 -16.56 -19.05
N GLU A 159 10.64 -15.24 -18.88
CA GLU A 159 11.89 -14.51 -18.66
C GLU A 159 12.34 -14.51 -17.19
N ILE A 160 11.49 -14.92 -16.25
CA ILE A 160 11.84 -15.07 -14.84
C ILE A 160 12.57 -16.40 -14.66
N SER A 161 13.73 -16.35 -13.97
CA SER A 161 14.54 -17.56 -13.74
C SER A 161 14.02 -18.36 -12.53
N ASN A 162 14.31 -19.66 -12.52
CA ASN A 162 14.08 -20.55 -11.37
C ASN A 162 12.62 -20.62 -10.86
N ARG A 163 11.67 -20.50 -11.77
CA ARG A 163 10.24 -20.60 -11.47
C ARG A 163 9.86 -21.98 -10.95
N MET A 164 8.92 -22.03 -10.02
CA MET A 164 8.29 -23.29 -9.58
C MET A 164 7.23 -23.78 -10.56
N LYS A 165 6.53 -22.85 -11.22
CA LYS A 165 5.50 -23.17 -12.21
C LYS A 165 6.12 -23.47 -13.57
N THR A 166 5.74 -24.61 -14.17
CA THR A 166 6.14 -25.01 -15.53
C THR A 166 5.00 -24.86 -16.53
N GLU A 167 3.77 -24.85 -16.05
CA GLU A 167 2.57 -24.78 -16.87
C GLU A 167 2.14 -23.34 -17.13
N ASP A 168 1.61 -23.09 -18.34
CA ASP A 168 1.01 -21.80 -18.68
C ASP A 168 -0.37 -21.69 -18.04
N ILE A 169 -0.71 -20.48 -17.56
CA ILE A 169 -2.03 -20.15 -17.00
C ILE A 169 -3.05 -20.13 -18.15
N ARG A 170 -4.26 -20.62 -17.92
CA ARG A 170 -5.36 -20.69 -18.90
C ARG A 170 -6.47 -19.71 -18.53
N PRO A 171 -6.90 -18.85 -19.47
CA PRO A 171 -8.05 -18.00 -19.23
C PRO A 171 -9.34 -18.84 -19.25
N VAL A 172 -10.20 -18.64 -18.23
CA VAL A 172 -11.54 -19.23 -18.21
C VAL A 172 -12.54 -18.36 -18.96
N THR A 173 -12.31 -17.03 -18.97
CA THR A 173 -13.16 -16.10 -19.72
C THR A 173 -12.85 -16.16 -21.21
N ALA A 174 -13.89 -16.12 -22.06
CA ALA A 174 -13.75 -16.07 -23.52
C ALA A 174 -13.44 -14.66 -24.06
N GLU A 175 -13.41 -13.64 -23.18
CA GLU A 175 -13.14 -12.27 -23.58
C GLU A 175 -11.70 -12.11 -24.07
N SER A 176 -11.53 -11.46 -25.23
CA SER A 176 -10.21 -11.26 -25.83
C SER A 176 -9.37 -10.23 -25.09
N GLY A 177 -9.99 -9.09 -24.69
CA GLY A 177 -9.29 -7.97 -24.09
C GLY A 177 -8.24 -7.33 -25.01
N GLN A 178 -7.37 -6.48 -24.43
CA GLN A 178 -6.33 -5.81 -25.21
C GLN A 178 -5.04 -5.63 -24.40
N VAL A 179 -3.89 -5.90 -25.08
CA VAL A 179 -2.56 -5.51 -24.60
C VAL A 179 -1.93 -4.59 -25.64
N LYS A 180 -1.56 -3.37 -25.23
CA LYS A 180 -0.94 -2.37 -26.11
C LYS A 180 0.42 -1.96 -25.56
N LEU A 181 1.45 -2.05 -26.38
CA LEU A 181 2.79 -1.57 -26.08
C LEU A 181 3.03 -0.23 -26.77
N ILE A 182 3.42 0.79 -26.02
CA ILE A 182 3.73 2.12 -26.53
C ILE A 182 5.18 2.45 -26.16
N ARG A 183 6.07 2.39 -27.18
CA ARG A 183 7.48 2.74 -26.99
C ARG A 183 7.70 4.19 -27.30
N HIS A 184 8.27 4.92 -26.34
CA HIS A 184 8.57 6.34 -26.47
C HIS A 184 10.06 6.60 -26.71
N SER A 185 10.36 7.59 -27.54
CA SER A 185 11.73 8.07 -27.75
C SER A 185 12.20 9.07 -26.66
N CYS A 186 11.33 9.51 -25.79
CA CYS A 186 11.58 10.46 -24.71
C CYS A 186 11.34 9.85 -23.33
N LYS A 187 11.83 10.55 -22.27
CA LYS A 187 11.67 10.12 -20.87
C LYS A 187 10.43 10.68 -20.17
N HIS A 188 9.78 11.72 -20.73
CA HIS A 188 8.61 12.36 -20.14
C HIS A 188 7.34 11.75 -20.71
N MET A 189 7.00 10.55 -20.25
CA MET A 189 5.88 9.75 -20.76
C MET A 189 4.59 9.94 -19.95
N GLU A 190 4.63 10.71 -18.87
CA GLU A 190 3.49 10.90 -17.97
C GLU A 190 2.30 11.54 -18.71
N LEU A 191 2.57 12.56 -19.54
CA LEU A 191 1.52 13.24 -20.31
C LEU A 191 0.89 12.33 -21.38
N PRO A 192 1.66 11.70 -22.30
CA PRO A 192 1.08 10.81 -23.30
C PRO A 192 0.38 9.57 -22.69
N LEU A 193 0.80 9.08 -21.52
CA LEU A 193 0.07 8.03 -20.82
C LEU A 193 -1.31 8.53 -20.36
N VAL A 194 -1.40 9.72 -19.78
CA VAL A 194 -2.68 10.30 -19.36
C VAL A 194 -3.57 10.56 -20.59
N GLU A 195 -3.00 10.99 -21.71
CA GLU A 195 -3.77 11.18 -22.96
C GLU A 195 -4.28 9.86 -23.53
N ASP A 196 -3.49 8.80 -23.48
CA ASP A 196 -3.90 7.45 -23.88
C ASP A 196 -5.05 6.94 -22.99
N LEU A 197 -4.95 7.10 -21.66
CA LEU A 197 -6.03 6.78 -20.72
C LEU A 197 -7.33 7.53 -21.05
N LEU A 198 -7.25 8.82 -21.37
CA LEU A 198 -8.42 9.65 -21.69
C LEU A 198 -9.01 9.36 -23.07
N SER A 199 -8.21 8.85 -23.99
CA SER A 199 -8.68 8.46 -25.33
C SER A 199 -9.51 7.19 -25.33
N GLU A 200 -9.29 6.31 -24.34
CA GLU A 200 -9.99 5.03 -24.19
C GLU A 200 -11.34 5.21 -23.50
N LYS A 201 -12.42 5.02 -24.26
CA LYS A 201 -13.80 5.02 -23.76
C LYS A 201 -14.14 3.65 -23.16
N GLY A 202 -13.61 3.35 -21.99
CA GLY A 202 -13.92 2.09 -21.29
C GLY A 202 -14.73 2.32 -20.02
N SER A 203 -15.63 1.40 -19.69
CA SER A 203 -16.27 1.30 -18.38
C SER A 203 -15.37 0.55 -17.40
N GLY A 204 -15.71 0.58 -16.11
CA GLY A 204 -15.01 -0.13 -15.05
C GLY A 204 -13.91 0.68 -14.38
N THR A 205 -13.15 0.01 -13.56
CA THR A 205 -12.06 0.57 -12.75
C THR A 205 -10.79 0.78 -13.59
N ALA A 206 -10.09 1.89 -13.36
CA ALA A 206 -8.83 2.19 -14.05
C ALA A 206 -7.71 2.45 -13.04
N CYS A 207 -6.51 1.91 -13.32
CA CYS A 207 -5.33 2.15 -12.51
C CYS A 207 -4.12 2.51 -13.38
N ILE A 208 -3.36 3.50 -12.91
CA ILE A 208 -2.03 3.80 -13.45
C ILE A 208 -0.99 3.24 -12.47
N LEU A 209 -0.13 2.36 -12.97
CA LEU A 209 0.96 1.75 -12.21
C LEU A 209 2.30 2.37 -12.59
N THR A 210 3.07 2.75 -11.58
CA THR A 210 4.40 3.33 -11.74
C THR A 210 5.43 2.52 -10.97
N HIS A 211 6.71 2.74 -11.27
CA HIS A 211 7.79 2.14 -10.50
C HIS A 211 8.06 2.92 -9.20
N THR A 212 7.93 4.25 -9.24
CA THR A 212 8.25 5.12 -8.11
C THR A 212 7.06 5.97 -7.65
N ASN A 213 7.04 6.31 -6.35
CA ASN A 213 6.07 7.28 -5.81
C ASN A 213 6.17 8.65 -6.49
N GLN A 214 7.37 9.05 -6.96
CA GLN A 214 7.56 10.34 -7.61
C GLN A 214 6.85 10.40 -8.97
N GLU A 215 6.91 9.33 -9.76
CA GLU A 215 6.18 9.22 -11.02
C GLU A 215 4.67 9.25 -10.77
N ALA A 216 4.20 8.51 -9.75
CA ALA A 216 2.80 8.51 -9.34
C ALA A 216 2.30 9.93 -8.99
N LEU A 217 3.11 10.72 -8.28
CA LEU A 217 2.78 12.12 -7.95
C LEU A 217 2.76 13.04 -9.16
N ARG A 218 3.65 12.84 -10.16
CA ARG A 218 3.63 13.60 -11.41
C ARG A 218 2.35 13.33 -12.20
N ILE A 219 1.94 12.06 -12.28
CA ILE A 219 0.68 11.68 -12.93
C ILE A 219 -0.52 12.27 -12.19
N LEU A 220 -0.54 12.20 -10.85
CA LEU A 220 -1.59 12.81 -10.04
C LEU A 220 -1.72 14.31 -10.34
N SER A 221 -0.60 15.03 -10.42
CA SER A 221 -0.57 16.46 -10.75
C SER A 221 -1.18 16.73 -12.12
N ILE A 222 -0.85 15.94 -13.16
CA ILE A 222 -1.42 16.09 -14.52
C ILE A 222 -2.92 15.83 -14.52
N LEU A 223 -3.39 14.78 -13.82
CA LEU A 223 -4.83 14.47 -13.73
C LEU A 223 -5.60 15.57 -13.00
N GLN A 224 -5.04 16.13 -11.92
CA GLN A 224 -5.64 17.26 -11.21
C GLN A 224 -5.75 18.51 -12.09
N GLN A 225 -4.71 18.84 -12.88
CA GLN A 225 -4.77 19.94 -13.84
C GLN A 225 -5.85 19.75 -14.92
N LYS A 226 -6.08 18.51 -15.33
CA LYS A 226 -7.12 18.15 -16.30
C LYS A 226 -8.51 17.95 -15.63
N HIS A 227 -8.63 18.21 -14.32
CA HIS A 227 -9.87 18.02 -13.53
C HIS A 227 -10.42 16.59 -13.60
N ILE A 228 -9.55 15.60 -13.71
CA ILE A 228 -9.91 14.18 -13.71
C ILE A 228 -9.89 13.66 -12.26
N PRO A 229 -10.98 13.04 -11.77
CA PRO A 229 -11.01 12.42 -10.46
C PRO A 229 -9.94 11.32 -10.36
N ALA A 230 -9.03 11.47 -9.42
CA ALA A 230 -7.94 10.52 -9.22
C ALA A 230 -7.63 10.35 -7.72
N LYS A 231 -7.30 9.12 -7.34
CA LYS A 231 -6.86 8.76 -5.99
C LYS A 231 -5.48 8.12 -6.05
N LEU A 232 -4.54 8.65 -5.28
CA LEU A 232 -3.22 8.03 -5.10
C LEU A 232 -3.28 7.06 -3.91
N ILE A 233 -2.91 5.80 -4.13
CA ILE A 233 -2.72 4.82 -3.05
C ILE A 233 -1.46 5.21 -2.27
N GLN A 234 -1.67 5.68 -1.06
CA GLN A 234 -0.61 6.22 -0.20
C GLN A 234 -0.24 5.23 0.90
N SER A 235 1.01 5.25 1.32
CA SER A 235 1.49 4.64 2.55
C SER A 235 1.85 5.72 3.56
N MET A 236 1.80 5.36 4.83
CA MET A 236 2.20 6.21 5.95
C MET A 236 3.70 6.00 6.25
N ASP A 237 4.58 6.65 5.49
CA ASP A 237 6.03 6.47 5.63
C ASP A 237 6.52 6.89 7.04
N GLY A 238 6.69 5.91 7.93
CA GLY A 238 7.20 6.08 9.29
C GLY A 238 6.14 6.35 10.36
N PHE A 239 4.85 6.19 10.04
CA PHE A 239 3.73 6.24 10.99
C PHE A 239 2.76 5.11 10.71
N ASP A 240 2.04 4.68 11.73
CA ASP A 240 0.96 3.71 11.63
C ASP A 240 -0.41 4.40 11.49
N ILE A 241 -1.42 3.65 11.09
CA ILE A 241 -2.82 4.14 11.09
C ILE A 241 -3.22 4.59 12.51
N TYR A 242 -2.73 3.87 13.52
CA TYR A 242 -2.93 4.19 14.94
C TYR A 242 -2.52 5.62 15.28
N ASP A 243 -1.50 6.18 14.61
CA ASP A 243 -0.97 7.51 14.90
C ASP A 243 -1.79 8.65 14.29
N ILE A 244 -2.71 8.37 13.37
CA ILE A 244 -3.52 9.41 12.71
C ILE A 244 -4.39 10.13 13.76
N ALA A 245 -4.40 11.46 13.74
CA ALA A 245 -5.09 12.28 14.74
C ALA A 245 -6.59 11.98 14.88
N GLU A 246 -7.26 11.68 13.75
CA GLU A 246 -8.66 11.27 13.72
C GLU A 246 -8.87 9.92 14.43
N ILE A 247 -7.98 8.95 14.21
CA ILE A 247 -7.99 7.64 14.90
C ILE A 247 -7.70 7.81 16.38
N ARG A 248 -6.68 8.59 16.75
CA ARG A 248 -6.35 8.89 18.15
C ARG A 248 -7.51 9.57 18.88
N PHE A 249 -8.22 10.44 18.18
CA PHE A 249 -9.43 11.07 18.72
C PHE A 249 -10.54 10.03 18.94
N PHE A 250 -10.80 9.15 17.99
CA PHE A 250 -11.78 8.07 18.10
C PHE A 250 -11.43 7.13 19.26
N LEU A 251 -10.18 6.68 19.35
CA LEU A 251 -9.70 5.83 20.44
C LEU A 251 -9.93 6.49 21.81
N LYS A 252 -9.62 7.79 21.94
CA LYS A 252 -9.89 8.53 23.18
C LYS A 252 -11.38 8.51 23.53
N LYS A 253 -12.27 8.61 22.55
CA LYS A 253 -13.72 8.61 22.78
C LYS A 253 -14.28 7.27 23.24
N ILE A 254 -13.78 6.17 22.71
CA ILE A 254 -14.17 4.82 23.17
C ILE A 254 -13.51 4.42 24.50
N GLN A 255 -12.46 5.13 24.93
CA GLN A 255 -11.75 4.90 26.20
C GLN A 255 -12.32 5.71 27.39
N GLU A 256 -13.21 6.66 27.17
CA GLU A 256 -13.78 7.49 28.24
C GLU A 256 -14.51 6.66 29.30
N ASP A 257 -14.98 5.45 28.96
CA ASP A 257 -15.55 4.49 29.90
C ASP A 257 -14.62 3.28 30.08
N GLN A 258 -13.76 3.34 31.10
CA GLN A 258 -12.68 2.36 31.33
C GLN A 258 -13.13 1.02 31.94
N ALA A 259 -14.41 0.86 32.28
CA ALA A 259 -14.88 -0.27 33.10
C ALA A 259 -14.94 -1.62 32.36
N SER A 260 -14.95 -1.63 31.03
CA SER A 260 -15.07 -2.86 30.22
C SER A 260 -14.03 -2.96 29.12
N PRO A 261 -13.42 -4.14 28.88
CA PRO A 261 -12.56 -4.39 27.71
C PRO A 261 -13.38 -4.43 26.40
N VAL A 262 -14.70 -4.60 26.49
CA VAL A 262 -15.63 -4.66 25.35
C VAL A 262 -16.20 -3.28 25.08
N ILE A 263 -16.16 -2.86 23.84
CA ILE A 263 -16.79 -1.62 23.36
C ILE A 263 -18.23 -1.96 22.96
N SER A 264 -19.21 -1.33 23.62
CA SER A 264 -20.62 -1.51 23.23
C SER A 264 -20.92 -0.83 21.90
N ASP A 265 -21.93 -1.31 21.18
CA ASP A 265 -22.37 -0.70 19.91
C ASP A 265 -22.78 0.77 20.11
N ALA A 266 -23.40 1.09 21.24
CA ALA A 266 -23.77 2.47 21.58
C ALA A 266 -22.54 3.38 21.76
N GLN A 267 -21.47 2.90 22.42
CA GLN A 267 -20.22 3.65 22.56
C GLN A 267 -19.54 3.85 21.21
N TRP A 268 -19.49 2.81 20.38
CA TRP A 268 -18.91 2.84 19.04
C TRP A 268 -19.62 3.86 18.14
N GLU A 269 -20.95 3.77 18.06
CA GLU A 269 -21.78 4.69 17.29
C GLU A 269 -21.68 6.15 17.77
N ASN A 270 -21.67 6.37 19.09
CA ASN A 270 -21.50 7.71 19.65
C ASN A 270 -20.13 8.28 19.29
N ALA A 271 -19.05 7.48 19.41
CA ALA A 271 -17.70 7.90 19.05
C ALA A 271 -17.60 8.25 17.55
N ARG A 272 -18.24 7.47 16.65
CA ARG A 272 -18.33 7.77 15.21
C ARG A 272 -19.04 9.09 14.95
N LYS A 273 -20.20 9.33 15.55
CA LYS A 273 -20.95 10.60 15.39
C LYS A 273 -20.13 11.81 15.82
N VAL A 274 -19.44 11.71 16.96
CA VAL A 274 -18.59 12.80 17.46
C VAL A 274 -17.38 13.02 16.56
N LEU A 275 -16.76 11.95 16.05
CA LEU A 275 -15.69 12.01 15.07
C LEU A 275 -16.15 12.72 13.79
N ASP A 276 -17.26 12.30 13.21
CA ASP A 276 -17.82 12.86 11.98
C ASP A 276 -18.12 14.35 12.13
N HIS A 277 -18.74 14.75 13.23
CA HIS A 277 -19.02 16.15 13.51
C HIS A 277 -17.72 16.99 13.63
N ARG A 278 -16.71 16.47 14.33
CA ARG A 278 -15.44 17.20 14.54
C ARG A 278 -14.63 17.31 13.27
N TYR A 279 -14.55 16.23 12.47
CA TYR A 279 -13.66 16.11 11.31
C TYR A 279 -14.39 16.15 9.96
N GLN A 280 -15.65 16.64 9.90
CA GLN A 280 -16.48 16.71 8.68
C GLN A 280 -15.80 17.37 7.47
N LYS A 281 -14.78 18.22 7.70
CA LYS A 281 -13.99 18.88 6.64
C LYS A 281 -12.61 18.27 6.44
N SER A 282 -12.28 17.18 7.13
CA SER A 282 -11.03 16.47 6.95
C SER A 282 -11.09 15.63 5.68
N THR A 283 -10.06 15.76 4.82
CA THR A 283 -9.90 14.91 3.64
C THR A 283 -9.54 13.46 3.98
N CYS A 284 -9.11 13.21 5.22
CA CYS A 284 -8.81 11.88 5.73
C CYS A 284 -10.06 11.12 6.22
N LEU A 285 -11.15 11.83 6.55
CA LEU A 285 -12.34 11.23 7.16
C LEU A 285 -12.93 10.04 6.37
N PRO A 286 -13.04 10.06 5.03
CA PRO A 286 -13.60 8.92 4.30
C PRO A 286 -12.80 7.63 4.48
N VAL A 287 -11.48 7.68 4.45
CA VAL A 287 -10.63 6.50 4.68
C VAL A 287 -10.69 6.04 6.14
N ILE A 288 -10.82 6.97 7.10
CA ILE A 288 -11.02 6.61 8.51
C ILE A 288 -12.36 5.88 8.70
N GLN A 289 -13.43 6.36 8.07
CA GLN A 289 -14.74 5.69 8.12
C GLN A 289 -14.68 4.27 7.53
N GLU A 290 -13.92 4.06 6.45
CA GLU A 290 -13.70 2.74 5.86
C GLU A 290 -12.93 1.81 6.83
N ILE A 291 -11.90 2.31 7.50
CA ILE A 291 -11.17 1.58 8.54
C ILE A 291 -12.11 1.13 9.67
N LEU A 292 -12.93 2.05 10.20
CA LEU A 292 -13.88 1.75 11.26
C LEU A 292 -14.94 0.73 10.83
N SER A 293 -15.49 0.90 9.63
CA SER A 293 -16.50 0.00 9.06
C SER A 293 -15.94 -1.39 8.79
N THR A 294 -14.71 -1.48 8.31
CA THR A 294 -14.03 -2.76 8.07
C THR A 294 -13.84 -3.53 9.38
N PHE A 295 -13.38 -2.85 10.44
CA PHE A 295 -13.25 -3.50 11.75
C PHE A 295 -14.59 -3.94 12.30
N GLU A 296 -15.62 -3.11 12.23
CA GLU A 296 -16.96 -3.38 12.71
C GLU A 296 -17.59 -4.60 12.01
N THR A 297 -17.49 -4.67 10.68
CA THR A 297 -18.02 -5.79 9.89
C THR A 297 -17.31 -7.11 10.21
N ALA A 298 -16.01 -7.06 10.49
CA ALA A 298 -15.23 -8.25 10.79
C ALA A 298 -15.41 -8.78 12.22
N ASN A 299 -15.93 -7.97 13.16
CA ASN A 299 -15.98 -8.30 14.57
C ASN A 299 -17.36 -8.01 15.18
N GLU A 300 -18.15 -9.05 15.48
CA GLU A 300 -19.44 -8.92 16.17
C GLU A 300 -19.29 -8.32 17.57
N LYS A 301 -18.26 -8.77 18.30
CA LYS A 301 -17.86 -8.17 19.59
C LYS A 301 -16.61 -7.36 19.38
N LYS A 302 -16.65 -6.09 19.76
CA LYS A 302 -15.57 -5.14 19.58
C LYS A 302 -14.75 -5.10 20.88
N TYR A 303 -13.56 -5.75 20.89
CA TYR A 303 -12.61 -5.61 21.99
C TYR A 303 -11.64 -4.46 21.68
N ARG A 304 -11.28 -3.69 22.72
CA ARG A 304 -10.32 -2.57 22.57
C ARG A 304 -8.98 -3.04 22.05
N THR A 305 -8.47 -4.12 22.64
CA THR A 305 -7.20 -4.73 22.24
C THR A 305 -7.20 -5.17 20.79
N ASP A 306 -8.29 -5.80 20.33
CA ASP A 306 -8.42 -6.27 18.95
C ASP A 306 -8.44 -5.10 17.97
N PHE A 307 -9.06 -3.97 18.37
CA PHE A 307 -9.09 -2.78 17.55
C PHE A 307 -7.71 -2.10 17.48
N GLU A 308 -7.00 -2.00 18.59
CA GLU A 308 -5.64 -1.46 18.61
C GLU A 308 -4.69 -2.32 17.77
N VAL A 309 -4.71 -3.65 17.94
CA VAL A 309 -3.95 -4.59 17.09
C VAL A 309 -4.31 -4.44 15.62
N PHE A 310 -5.62 -4.33 15.31
CA PHE A 310 -6.07 -4.09 13.94
C PHE A 310 -5.48 -2.82 13.33
N LEU A 311 -5.45 -1.72 14.07
CA LEU A 311 -4.90 -0.44 13.59
C LEU A 311 -3.39 -0.50 13.34
N HIS A 312 -2.66 -1.21 14.17
CA HIS A 312 -1.22 -1.37 14.04
C HIS A 312 -0.80 -2.33 12.92
N GLU A 313 -1.57 -3.39 12.70
CA GLU A 313 -1.26 -4.39 11.65
C GLU A 313 -1.78 -4.00 10.27
N SER A 314 -2.76 -3.08 10.20
CA SER A 314 -3.35 -2.65 8.95
C SER A 314 -2.49 -1.59 8.27
N LYS A 315 -2.44 -1.64 6.94
CA LYS A 315 -1.80 -0.61 6.13
C LYS A 315 -2.85 0.33 5.55
N LEU A 316 -2.54 1.61 5.50
CA LEU A 316 -3.46 2.61 4.97
C LEU A 316 -3.88 2.30 3.52
N GLU A 317 -2.95 1.75 2.74
CA GLU A 317 -3.22 1.33 1.37
C GLU A 317 -4.34 0.31 1.26
N ASP A 318 -4.60 -0.51 2.27
CA ASP A 318 -5.61 -1.58 2.24
C ASP A 318 -7.05 -1.02 2.18
N PHE A 319 -7.25 0.22 2.63
CA PHE A 319 -8.58 0.87 2.72
C PHE A 319 -8.92 1.79 1.54
N TYR A 320 -8.08 1.83 0.51
CA TYR A 320 -8.42 2.52 -0.73
C TYR A 320 -9.24 1.61 -1.64
N THR A 321 -10.53 1.88 -1.76
CA THR A 321 -11.43 1.15 -2.66
C THR A 321 -11.38 1.73 -4.07
N SER A 322 -11.49 0.85 -5.07
CA SER A 322 -11.58 1.25 -6.48
C SER A 322 -13.01 1.67 -6.81
N GLU A 323 -13.19 2.86 -7.34
CA GLU A 323 -14.49 3.42 -7.72
C GLU A 323 -14.54 3.64 -9.24
N GLN A 324 -15.71 3.41 -9.84
CA GLN A 324 -15.92 3.75 -11.25
C GLN A 324 -15.81 5.27 -11.47
N GLY A 325 -15.12 5.68 -12.53
CA GLY A 325 -14.92 7.10 -12.83
C GLY A 325 -13.79 7.77 -12.04
N VAL A 326 -13.17 7.08 -11.09
CA VAL A 326 -11.99 7.56 -10.37
C VAL A 326 -10.76 6.77 -10.82
N VAL A 327 -9.72 7.46 -11.28
CA VAL A 327 -8.47 6.84 -11.68
C VAL A 327 -7.63 6.54 -10.43
N MET A 328 -7.34 5.27 -10.20
CA MET A 328 -6.40 4.88 -9.14
C MET A 328 -4.96 5.07 -9.64
N ILE A 329 -4.08 5.55 -8.77
CA ILE A 329 -2.65 5.67 -9.06
C ILE A 329 -1.89 4.91 -7.97
N SER A 330 -0.97 4.05 -8.36
CA SER A 330 -0.21 3.22 -7.43
C SER A 330 1.19 2.93 -7.94
N THR A 331 2.09 2.55 -7.05
CA THR A 331 3.26 1.79 -7.47
C THR A 331 2.90 0.33 -7.67
N MET A 332 3.68 -0.40 -8.49
CA MET A 332 3.46 -1.84 -8.71
C MET A 332 3.47 -2.62 -7.39
N HIS A 333 4.38 -2.32 -6.46
CA HIS A 333 4.42 -2.96 -5.14
C HIS A 333 3.11 -2.80 -4.35
N LYS A 334 2.54 -1.58 -4.31
CA LYS A 334 1.30 -1.30 -3.56
C LYS A 334 0.04 -1.81 -4.25
N SER A 335 0.15 -2.21 -5.51
CA SER A 335 -0.95 -2.81 -6.28
C SER A 335 -1.10 -4.31 -6.04
N LYS A 336 -0.14 -4.98 -5.37
CA LYS A 336 -0.23 -6.40 -5.06
C LYS A 336 -1.52 -6.69 -4.27
N GLY A 337 -2.20 -7.79 -4.60
CA GLY A 337 -3.52 -8.12 -4.04
C GLY A 337 -4.72 -7.40 -4.69
N ARG A 338 -4.49 -6.39 -5.54
CA ARG A 338 -5.55 -5.63 -6.22
C ARG A 338 -5.74 -6.07 -7.65
N GLU A 339 -6.86 -5.65 -8.25
CA GLU A 339 -7.17 -5.92 -9.65
C GLU A 339 -8.04 -4.79 -10.23
N PHE A 340 -7.86 -4.48 -11.51
CA PHE A 340 -8.55 -3.39 -12.20
C PHE A 340 -8.95 -3.82 -13.61
N ASP A 341 -10.04 -3.27 -14.10
CA ASP A 341 -10.49 -3.57 -15.47
C ASP A 341 -9.49 -3.06 -16.50
N ARG A 342 -8.92 -1.88 -16.27
CA ARG A 342 -7.93 -1.22 -17.14
C ARG A 342 -6.69 -0.84 -16.36
N VAL A 343 -5.53 -1.25 -16.84
CA VAL A 343 -4.22 -0.94 -16.25
C VAL A 343 -3.35 -0.23 -17.27
N TYR A 344 -2.76 0.89 -16.85
CA TYR A 344 -1.78 1.66 -17.60
C TYR A 344 -0.46 1.65 -16.82
N MET A 345 0.59 1.11 -17.40
CA MET A 345 1.90 1.02 -16.75
C MET A 345 2.84 2.08 -17.31
N LEU A 346 3.55 2.79 -16.44
CA LEU A 346 4.62 3.72 -16.78
C LEU A 346 5.97 3.13 -16.40
N LEU A 347 6.81 2.84 -17.38
CA LEU A 347 8.15 2.28 -17.21
C LEU A 347 9.21 3.26 -17.72
N ASN A 348 9.47 4.30 -16.95
CA ASN A 348 10.31 5.44 -17.32
C ASN A 348 11.80 5.22 -17.00
N ALA A 349 12.13 4.30 -16.10
CA ALA A 349 13.51 4.02 -15.70
C ALA A 349 14.16 2.95 -16.58
N ALA A 350 15.49 2.96 -16.65
CA ALA A 350 16.24 1.82 -17.12
C ALA A 350 16.06 0.68 -16.11
N LEU A 351 15.23 -0.27 -16.47
CA LEU A 351 14.96 -1.46 -15.69
C LEU A 351 16.22 -2.35 -15.69
N LYS A 352 16.58 -2.92 -14.55
CA LYS A 352 17.81 -3.71 -14.39
C LYS A 352 17.76 -5.06 -15.10
N ASN A 353 16.61 -5.50 -15.57
CA ASN A 353 16.40 -6.80 -16.21
C ASN A 353 16.80 -8.00 -15.34
N ASP A 354 16.78 -7.81 -13.99
CA ASP A 354 16.97 -8.88 -13.02
C ASP A 354 15.63 -9.53 -12.62
N ASP A 355 15.68 -10.68 -11.97
CA ASP A 355 14.48 -11.40 -11.57
C ASP A 355 13.55 -10.63 -10.60
N PRO A 356 14.05 -9.89 -9.60
CA PRO A 356 13.19 -9.07 -8.75
C PRO A 356 12.37 -8.06 -9.53
N GLU A 357 12.97 -7.37 -10.49
CA GLU A 357 12.29 -6.38 -11.31
C GLU A 357 11.30 -7.02 -12.30
N LYS A 358 11.66 -8.17 -12.88
CA LYS A 358 10.73 -8.95 -13.71
C LYS A 358 9.50 -9.41 -12.93
N ARG A 359 9.67 -9.84 -11.67
CA ARG A 359 8.53 -10.19 -10.80
C ARG A 359 7.66 -8.97 -10.49
N GLU A 360 8.25 -7.82 -10.24
CA GLU A 360 7.48 -6.57 -10.04
C GLU A 360 6.67 -6.22 -11.30
N LEU A 361 7.25 -6.31 -12.48
CA LEU A 361 6.53 -6.12 -13.75
C LEU A 361 5.42 -7.17 -13.94
N TYR A 362 5.70 -8.44 -13.63
CA TYR A 362 4.70 -9.50 -13.71
C TYR A 362 3.52 -9.24 -12.77
N VAL A 363 3.77 -8.77 -11.55
CA VAL A 363 2.72 -8.31 -10.64
C VAL A 363 1.89 -7.21 -11.30
N GLY A 364 2.52 -6.18 -11.87
CA GLY A 364 1.81 -5.09 -12.55
C GLY A 364 0.95 -5.58 -13.73
N ILE A 365 1.49 -6.44 -14.58
CA ILE A 365 0.79 -7.04 -15.73
C ILE A 365 -0.46 -7.81 -15.26
N THR A 366 -0.32 -8.63 -14.22
CA THR A 366 -1.41 -9.47 -13.69
C THR A 366 -2.47 -8.73 -12.89
N ARG A 367 -2.35 -7.38 -12.74
CA ARG A 367 -3.42 -6.55 -12.16
C ARG A 367 -4.54 -6.24 -13.15
N ALA A 368 -4.29 -6.38 -14.46
CA ALA A 368 -5.25 -6.07 -15.51
C ALA A 368 -6.27 -7.20 -15.70
N LYS A 369 -7.56 -6.86 -15.79
CA LYS A 369 -8.63 -7.79 -16.20
C LYS A 369 -8.84 -7.79 -17.70
N GLN A 370 -9.03 -6.63 -18.32
CA GLN A 370 -9.46 -6.51 -19.71
C GLN A 370 -8.48 -5.75 -20.58
N LEU A 371 -7.87 -4.67 -20.05
CA LEU A 371 -7.00 -3.79 -20.82
C LEU A 371 -5.68 -3.56 -20.09
N LEU A 372 -4.58 -3.75 -20.82
CA LEU A 372 -3.22 -3.47 -20.35
C LEU A 372 -2.49 -2.62 -21.39
N HIS A 373 -2.20 -1.36 -21.06
CA HIS A 373 -1.34 -0.48 -21.85
C HIS A 373 -0.02 -0.24 -21.13
N ILE A 374 1.10 -0.43 -21.81
CA ILE A 374 2.43 -0.25 -21.23
C ILE A 374 3.20 0.81 -22.02
N HIS A 375 3.48 1.93 -21.35
CA HIS A 375 4.31 3.02 -21.83
C HIS A 375 5.74 2.83 -21.33
N TYR A 376 6.70 2.72 -22.25
CA TYR A 376 8.10 2.44 -21.91
C TYR A 376 9.07 3.17 -22.85
N CYS A 377 10.30 3.41 -22.40
CA CYS A 377 11.33 4.12 -23.17
C CYS A 377 12.64 3.33 -23.37
N THR A 378 12.66 2.05 -22.96
CA THR A 378 13.80 1.15 -23.13
C THR A 378 13.49 0.10 -24.21
N ASN A 379 14.41 -0.84 -24.45
CA ASN A 379 14.18 -1.97 -25.36
C ASN A 379 13.74 -3.26 -24.66
N LEU A 380 13.50 -3.21 -23.34
CA LEU A 380 13.19 -4.40 -22.52
C LEU A 380 11.96 -5.17 -23.02
N LEU A 381 10.93 -4.44 -23.45
CA LEU A 381 9.67 -5.06 -23.90
C LEU A 381 9.60 -5.29 -25.41
N ASP A 382 10.64 -4.94 -26.18
CA ASP A 382 10.65 -5.16 -27.63
C ASP A 382 10.48 -6.64 -28.04
N PRO A 383 11.05 -7.63 -27.32
CA PRO A 383 10.83 -9.04 -27.62
C PRO A 383 9.37 -9.50 -27.46
N PHE A 384 8.54 -8.73 -26.77
CA PHE A 384 7.13 -9.03 -26.50
C PHE A 384 6.15 -8.35 -27.47
N ILE A 385 6.64 -7.48 -28.38
CA ILE A 385 5.80 -6.82 -29.39
C ILE A 385 4.93 -7.82 -30.16
N PRO A 386 5.43 -8.99 -30.60
CA PRO A 386 4.59 -9.95 -31.30
C PRO A 386 3.46 -10.58 -30.48
N CYS A 387 3.53 -10.46 -29.14
CA CYS A 387 2.53 -10.99 -28.21
C CYS A 387 1.50 -9.95 -27.79
N ALA A 388 1.70 -8.68 -28.16
CA ALA A 388 0.78 -7.60 -27.88
C ALA A 388 -0.31 -7.52 -28.96
N SER A 389 -1.52 -7.08 -28.58
CA SER A 389 -2.62 -6.83 -29.51
C SER A 389 -2.35 -5.63 -30.43
N ALA A 390 -1.54 -4.67 -29.95
CA ALA A 390 -1.16 -3.46 -30.68
C ALA A 390 0.21 -2.95 -30.23
N PHE A 391 0.94 -2.35 -31.15
CA PHE A 391 2.21 -1.66 -30.88
C PHE A 391 2.19 -0.26 -31.49
N LYS A 392 2.68 0.73 -30.75
CA LYS A 392 2.89 2.09 -31.24
C LYS A 392 4.30 2.55 -30.91
N LEU A 393 5.03 3.07 -31.88
CA LEU A 393 6.25 3.83 -31.66
C LEU A 393 5.89 5.33 -31.61
N ASP A 394 6.16 5.95 -30.48
CA ASP A 394 5.93 7.38 -30.26
C ASP A 394 7.27 8.12 -30.27
N THR A 395 7.50 8.88 -31.33
CA THR A 395 8.73 9.66 -31.53
C THR A 395 8.63 11.11 -31.07
N CYS A 396 7.45 11.50 -30.51
CA CYS A 396 7.24 12.85 -30.01
C CYS A 396 8.07 13.11 -28.75
N THR A 397 8.45 14.37 -28.56
CA THR A 397 9.06 14.84 -27.32
C THR A 397 8.02 15.60 -26.51
N TYR A 398 7.95 15.30 -25.23
CA TYR A 398 6.99 15.91 -24.31
C TYR A 398 7.71 16.78 -23.30
N PRO A 399 7.13 17.91 -22.91
CA PRO A 399 7.72 18.77 -21.89
C PRO A 399 7.67 18.10 -20.51
N GLU A 400 8.56 18.55 -19.63
CA GLU A 400 8.43 18.24 -18.21
C GLU A 400 7.08 18.73 -17.67
N PRO A 401 6.49 18.03 -16.69
CA PRO A 401 5.26 18.48 -16.04
C PRO A 401 5.36 19.93 -15.57
N SER A 402 4.33 20.75 -15.88
CA SER A 402 4.29 22.16 -15.46
C SER A 402 4.05 22.33 -13.95
N GLU A 403 3.51 21.31 -13.28
CA GLU A 403 3.30 21.28 -11.85
C GLU A 403 3.84 19.98 -11.26
N LEU A 404 4.34 20.07 -10.02
CA LEU A 404 4.86 18.94 -9.26
C LEU A 404 4.31 18.97 -7.83
N ILE A 405 4.15 17.79 -7.24
CA ILE A 405 3.79 17.63 -5.84
C ILE A 405 4.98 17.03 -5.09
N LEU A 406 5.39 17.67 -4.01
CA LEU A 406 6.35 17.13 -3.06
C LEU A 406 5.59 16.68 -1.80
N GLN A 407 5.45 15.38 -1.63
CA GLN A 407 4.90 14.80 -0.40
C GLN A 407 5.97 14.76 0.69
N LEU A 408 5.66 15.38 1.82
CA LEU A 408 6.56 15.36 2.98
C LEU A 408 6.35 14.08 3.79
N SER A 409 7.43 13.35 4.05
CA SER A 409 7.51 12.25 5.01
C SER A 409 8.00 12.75 6.38
N HIS A 410 8.01 11.88 7.39
CA HIS A 410 8.62 12.20 8.70
C HIS A 410 10.08 12.68 8.60
N ARG A 411 10.84 12.18 7.59
CA ARG A 411 12.24 12.57 7.35
C ARG A 411 12.40 13.94 6.68
N ASP A 412 11.32 14.47 6.13
CA ASP A 412 11.33 15.76 5.41
C ASP A 412 10.90 16.91 6.33
N VAL A 413 10.43 16.64 7.54
CA VAL A 413 10.05 17.63 8.54
C VAL A 413 11.04 17.66 9.71
N TYR A 414 11.23 18.84 10.31
CA TYR A 414 12.06 19.00 11.51
C TYR A 414 11.24 18.68 12.74
N LEU A 415 11.34 17.46 13.24
CA LEU A 415 10.46 16.90 14.28
C LEU A 415 10.49 17.73 15.58
N SER A 416 11.66 18.18 16.03
CA SER A 416 11.77 19.01 17.25
C SER A 416 11.01 20.34 17.15
N PHE A 417 10.66 20.81 15.94
CA PHE A 417 9.85 22.02 15.74
C PHE A 417 8.43 21.90 16.30
N PHE A 418 7.92 20.68 16.42
CA PHE A 418 6.54 20.43 16.83
C PHE A 418 6.36 20.33 18.36
N LYS A 419 7.45 20.17 19.15
CA LYS A 419 7.39 19.90 20.61
C LYS A 419 6.49 20.89 21.37
N ASP A 420 6.59 22.20 21.06
CA ASP A 420 5.83 23.25 21.76
C ASP A 420 4.53 23.65 21.05
N LYS A 421 4.09 22.90 20.02
CA LYS A 421 2.97 23.30 19.14
C LYS A 421 1.79 22.35 19.15
N LYS A 422 1.82 21.32 20.01
CA LYS A 422 0.78 20.27 20.08
C LYS A 422 -0.65 20.84 20.13
N ALA A 423 -0.90 21.81 21.01
CA ALA A 423 -2.24 22.41 21.17
C ALA A 423 -2.72 23.14 19.89
N LEU A 424 -1.81 23.81 19.19
CA LEU A 424 -2.12 24.47 17.92
C LEU A 424 -2.41 23.43 16.83
N ILE A 425 -1.54 22.41 16.69
CA ILE A 425 -1.64 21.42 15.62
C ILE A 425 -2.90 20.58 15.75
N LEU A 426 -3.32 20.23 16.96
CA LEU A 426 -4.56 19.48 17.21
C LEU A 426 -5.86 20.25 16.89
N GLN A 427 -5.76 21.56 16.59
CA GLN A 427 -6.88 22.35 16.04
C GLN A 427 -6.95 22.31 14.52
N LEU A 428 -5.87 21.85 13.87
CA LEU A 428 -5.80 21.67 12.42
C LEU A 428 -6.44 20.34 12.00
N ARG A 429 -6.60 20.15 10.71
CA ARG A 429 -7.14 18.92 10.12
C ARG A 429 -6.55 18.70 8.70
N SER A 430 -6.59 17.50 8.27
CA SER A 430 -6.23 17.12 6.89
C SER A 430 -7.08 17.89 5.88
N GLY A 431 -6.50 18.32 4.77
CA GLY A 431 -7.16 19.17 3.77
C GLY A 431 -7.02 20.68 4.00
N MET A 432 -6.53 21.14 5.15
CA MET A 432 -6.29 22.56 5.37
C MET A 432 -5.10 23.07 4.54
N ARG A 433 -5.28 24.22 3.92
CA ARG A 433 -4.22 24.88 3.13
C ARG A 433 -3.23 25.61 4.05
N LEU A 434 -1.95 25.51 3.66
CA LEU A 434 -0.83 26.19 4.30
C LEU A 434 -0.09 27.04 3.26
N TYR A 435 0.60 28.07 3.74
CA TYR A 435 1.41 28.97 2.91
C TYR A 435 2.87 28.63 3.03
N VAL A 436 3.54 28.49 1.90
CA VAL A 436 4.99 28.22 1.85
C VAL A 436 5.76 29.52 1.88
N LYS A 437 6.71 29.64 2.83
CA LYS A 437 7.65 30.78 2.86
C LYS A 437 9.02 30.31 3.36
N GLY A 438 10.00 30.31 2.45
CA GLY A 438 11.32 29.78 2.73
C GLY A 438 11.27 28.29 3.08
N CYS A 439 11.83 27.90 4.22
CA CYS A 439 11.86 26.53 4.72
C CYS A 439 10.71 26.20 5.69
N ARG A 440 9.62 26.95 5.69
CA ARG A 440 8.49 26.78 6.62
C ARG A 440 7.15 26.83 5.93
N LEU A 441 6.18 26.13 6.52
CA LEU A 441 4.77 26.24 6.19
C LEU A 441 4.04 27.01 7.30
N TYR A 442 3.11 27.86 6.89
CA TYR A 442 2.39 28.78 7.76
C TYR A 442 0.87 28.58 7.64
N LEU A 443 0.20 28.61 8.76
CA LEU A 443 -1.25 28.82 8.81
C LEU A 443 -1.52 30.32 8.72
N LYS A 444 -2.40 30.74 7.82
CA LYS A 444 -2.88 32.12 7.74
C LYS A 444 -4.20 32.24 8.47
N SER A 445 -4.26 33.09 9.50
CA SER A 445 -5.48 33.48 10.18
C SER A 445 -5.58 34.99 10.14
N LYS A 446 -6.56 35.51 9.37
CA LYS A 446 -6.66 36.95 9.03
C LYS A 446 -5.33 37.41 8.39
N ASP A 447 -4.61 38.32 9.02
CA ASP A 447 -3.31 38.85 8.56
C ASP A 447 -2.09 38.27 9.30
N ILE A 448 -2.32 37.28 10.17
CA ILE A 448 -1.27 36.63 10.96
C ILE A 448 -0.83 35.33 10.27
N PHE A 449 0.47 35.23 10.04
CA PHE A 449 1.11 34.01 9.54
C PHE A 449 1.80 33.29 10.71
N GLN A 450 1.23 32.17 11.13
CA GLN A 450 1.76 31.35 12.21
C GLN A 450 2.50 30.16 11.65
N PRO A 451 3.80 29.95 11.95
CA PRO A 451 4.55 28.81 11.45
C PRO A 451 4.06 27.52 12.14
N VAL A 452 3.66 26.54 11.34
CA VAL A 452 3.13 25.24 11.79
C VAL A 452 3.98 24.04 11.39
N LEU A 453 4.91 24.20 10.44
CA LEU A 453 5.84 23.17 10.01
C LEU A 453 7.15 23.81 9.56
N GLN A 454 8.27 23.15 9.87
CA GLN A 454 9.59 23.49 9.36
C GLN A 454 10.19 22.30 8.61
N PHE A 455 10.77 22.55 7.43
CA PHE A 455 11.46 21.53 6.64
C PHE A 455 12.74 21.08 7.34
N SER A 456 13.07 19.80 7.20
CA SER A 456 14.38 19.28 7.57
C SER A 456 15.46 19.79 6.57
N ALA A 457 16.74 19.64 6.89
CA ALA A 457 17.84 19.96 5.98
C ALA A 457 17.69 19.21 4.65
N ARG A 458 17.38 17.91 4.71
CA ARG A 458 17.12 17.05 3.54
C ARG A 458 15.98 17.58 2.65
N CYS A 459 14.88 18.01 3.25
CA CYS A 459 13.76 18.57 2.50
C CYS A 459 14.15 19.91 1.86
N SER A 460 14.86 20.77 2.61
CA SER A 460 15.34 22.05 2.09
C SER A 460 16.22 21.88 0.86
N GLU A 461 17.08 20.85 0.82
CA GLU A 461 17.87 20.52 -0.38
C GLU A 461 16.99 20.11 -1.56
N LYS A 462 15.94 19.28 -1.32
CA LYS A 462 14.99 18.90 -2.37
C LYS A 462 14.28 20.13 -2.95
N VAL A 463 13.80 21.01 -2.07
CA VAL A 463 13.13 22.26 -2.46
C VAL A 463 14.09 23.17 -3.26
N ASN A 464 15.33 23.31 -2.82
CA ASN A 464 16.33 24.10 -3.54
C ASN A 464 16.62 23.54 -4.95
N ARG A 465 16.66 22.21 -5.12
CA ARG A 465 16.80 21.60 -6.46
C ARG A 465 15.59 21.92 -7.35
N LEU A 466 14.38 21.90 -6.81
CA LEU A 466 13.18 22.28 -7.56
C LEU A 466 13.20 23.76 -7.95
N LEU A 467 13.60 24.64 -7.03
CA LEU A 467 13.76 26.08 -7.32
C LEU A 467 14.80 26.31 -8.43
N ALA A 468 15.95 25.63 -8.38
CA ALA A 468 16.99 25.70 -9.41
C ALA A 468 16.49 25.18 -10.78
N ALA A 469 15.55 24.21 -10.79
CA ALA A 469 14.89 23.71 -12.00
C ALA A 469 13.75 24.63 -12.50
N GLY A 470 13.52 25.78 -11.84
CA GLY A 470 12.51 26.77 -12.22
C GLY A 470 11.11 26.50 -11.68
N TYR A 471 10.97 25.60 -10.71
CA TYR A 471 9.71 25.35 -10.02
C TYR A 471 9.61 26.20 -8.76
N VAL A 472 8.51 26.91 -8.59
CA VAL A 472 8.21 27.70 -7.38
C VAL A 472 7.05 27.12 -6.61
N PRO A 473 7.11 27.04 -5.27
CA PRO A 473 5.98 26.57 -4.48
C PRO A 473 4.87 27.62 -4.52
N TYR A 474 3.62 27.17 -4.72
CA TYR A 474 2.46 28.07 -4.82
C TYR A 474 1.32 27.69 -3.86
N ASP A 475 1.23 26.44 -3.44
CA ASP A 475 0.22 25.96 -2.51
C ASP A 475 0.79 24.84 -1.64
N SER A 476 0.16 24.59 -0.49
CA SER A 476 0.46 23.42 0.34
C SER A 476 -0.78 23.00 1.11
N VAL A 477 -0.96 21.69 1.29
CA VAL A 477 -2.14 21.12 1.94
C VAL A 477 -1.69 20.11 3.00
N ILE A 478 -2.30 20.14 4.17
CA ILE A 478 -2.09 19.12 5.21
C ILE A 478 -2.66 17.80 4.69
N ARG A 479 -1.79 16.79 4.57
CA ARG A 479 -2.19 15.43 4.18
C ARG A 479 -2.64 14.63 5.39
N TYR A 480 -1.79 14.56 6.43
CA TYR A 480 -2.07 13.89 7.70
C TYR A 480 -1.53 14.69 8.87
N ILE A 481 -2.15 14.50 10.02
CA ILE A 481 -1.63 14.89 11.32
C ILE A 481 -1.45 13.60 12.10
N CYS A 482 -0.22 13.34 12.58
CA CYS A 482 0.12 12.09 13.25
C CYS A 482 0.66 12.34 14.64
N ALA A 483 0.35 11.47 15.59
CA ALA A 483 1.05 11.41 16.85
C ALA A 483 2.47 10.88 16.61
N TRP A 484 3.45 11.43 17.30
CA TRP A 484 4.84 11.00 17.24
C TRP A 484 5.48 11.11 18.61
N LYS A 485 6.28 10.12 18.97
CA LYS A 485 7.03 10.09 20.21
C LYS A 485 8.50 9.80 19.90
N ASP A 486 9.40 10.64 20.39
CA ASP A 486 10.83 10.34 20.37
C ASP A 486 11.14 9.24 21.39
N LYS A 487 12.15 8.41 21.12
CA LYS A 487 12.59 7.36 22.06
C LYS A 487 13.03 7.92 23.42
N GLU A 488 13.51 9.15 23.44
CA GLU A 488 13.99 9.85 24.64
C GLU A 488 12.92 10.72 25.31
N ASP A 489 11.78 10.99 24.65
CA ASP A 489 10.75 11.87 25.18
C ASP A 489 9.68 11.07 25.97
N LEU A 490 9.19 11.65 27.07
CA LEU A 490 8.09 11.08 27.85
C LEU A 490 6.72 11.35 27.21
N GLU A 491 6.59 12.44 26.44
CA GLU A 491 5.32 12.89 25.87
C GLU A 491 5.29 12.75 24.34
N GLU A 492 4.10 12.38 23.85
CA GLU A 492 3.80 12.41 22.41
C GLU A 492 3.58 13.83 21.93
N THR A 493 4.10 14.15 20.76
CA THR A 493 3.81 15.38 20.03
C THR A 493 2.94 15.12 18.81
N ALA A 494 2.39 16.17 18.19
CA ALA A 494 1.64 16.06 16.95
C ALA A 494 2.48 16.61 15.79
N VAL A 495 2.62 15.83 14.73
CA VAL A 495 3.43 16.14 13.53
C VAL A 495 2.51 16.32 12.33
N ILE A 496 2.79 17.34 11.51
CA ILE A 496 2.08 17.58 10.25
C ILE A 496 2.86 16.97 9.11
N LEU A 497 2.20 16.16 8.29
CA LEU A 497 2.66 15.72 6.99
C LEU A 497 1.86 16.47 5.91
N ALA A 498 2.54 17.19 5.04
CA ALA A 498 1.91 18.05 4.04
C ALA A 498 2.36 17.68 2.63
N ASP A 499 1.52 18.04 1.66
CA ASP A 499 1.85 18.04 0.24
C ASP A 499 2.14 19.49 -0.16
N VAL A 500 3.31 19.72 -0.80
CA VAL A 500 3.72 21.03 -1.29
C VAL A 500 3.64 21.03 -2.80
N HIS A 501 2.85 21.93 -3.36
CA HIS A 501 2.60 22.07 -4.80
C HIS A 501 3.55 23.10 -5.41
N PHE A 502 4.22 22.72 -6.47
CA PHE A 502 5.15 23.56 -7.21
C PHE A 502 4.65 23.77 -8.63
N ARG A 503 4.86 24.98 -9.17
CA ARG A 503 4.57 25.32 -10.56
C ARG A 503 5.82 25.83 -11.23
N LYS A 504 6.06 25.41 -12.48
CA LYS A 504 7.16 25.88 -13.30
C LYS A 504 6.88 27.33 -13.74
N THR A 505 7.79 28.25 -13.41
CA THR A 505 7.74 29.62 -13.90
C THR A 505 8.15 29.64 -15.37
N ALA A 506 7.38 30.30 -16.22
CA ALA A 506 7.81 30.60 -17.57
C ALA A 506 9.14 31.38 -17.47
N ARG A 507 10.20 30.90 -18.11
CA ARG A 507 11.42 31.71 -18.28
C ARG A 507 10.98 32.97 -19.01
N GLN A 508 11.03 34.12 -18.35
CA GLN A 508 11.07 35.38 -19.08
C GLN A 508 12.29 35.30 -19.98
N HIS A 509 12.06 35.25 -21.29
CA HIS A 509 13.13 35.55 -22.24
C HIS A 509 13.59 36.97 -21.90
N GLN A 510 14.71 37.10 -21.20
CA GLN A 510 15.49 38.33 -21.26
C GLN A 510 15.89 38.45 -22.73
N THR A 511 15.17 39.26 -23.46
CA THR A 511 15.65 39.85 -24.69
C THR A 511 16.78 40.76 -24.25
N ASP A 512 18.02 40.36 -24.51
CA ASP A 512 19.16 41.28 -24.45
C ASP A 512 18.85 42.51 -25.36
N PRO A 513 18.91 43.71 -24.84
CA PRO A 513 18.86 44.88 -25.70
C PRO A 513 20.17 44.92 -26.53
N ALA A 514 20.00 45.00 -27.85
CA ALA A 514 21.02 45.18 -28.85
C ALA A 514 21.80 46.51 -28.65
#